data_902bfaa6f565cc4cc80d39069656b648
#
_entry.id   902bfaa6f565cc4cc80d39069656b648
#
_cell.length_a   1.000
_cell.length_b   1.000
_cell.length_c   1.000
_cell.angle_alpha   90.00
_cell.angle_beta   90.00
_cell.angle_gamma   90.00
#
_symmetry.space_group_name_H-M   'P 1'
#
loop_
_entity.id
_entity.type
_entity.pdbx_description
1 polymer ?
#
loop_
_entity_poly.entity_id
_entity_poly.type
_entity_poly.pdbx_seq_one_letter_code
_entity_poly.pdbx_strand_id
1 'polypeptide(L)'
;MKNHRLEQQFVKAMIMAAVNVGYRGYFYDFETGLYYLRSRYYDPEIGRFINADDTDYLGYDDTPLSTNLFAYCENNPVKYKDEKGYVKTPLWFLRKQAQKKVIDAMKDDYAKVIVEQWFCGGGKKYETARTRMDWSSYMTKNKKLKNKIIGYASSALKSKKTSFSKKKDSLTLSDSGHGGYFTGYDLLNGSDYNYGGFEAEGSIRKIGNKKYRVLFTFVFNDFVNPNERYRSDIMWKKIMKNVVLYKGQGIDYVIKVSGGGKYDFPF
;
A
#
# COMPACT_ATOMS: atom_id res chain seq x y z
N MET A 1 39.14 15.89 25.80
CA MET A 1 38.43 14.86 26.57
C MET A 1 36.98 15.20 26.96
N LYS A 2 36.63 16.48 27.23
CA LYS A 2 35.23 16.86 27.59
C LYS A 2 34.18 16.70 26.42
N ASN A 3 34.57 16.98 25.18
CA ASN A 3 33.62 16.90 24.03
C ASN A 3 33.18 15.46 23.72
N HIS A 4 34.07 14.50 23.78
CA HIS A 4 33.74 13.10 23.46
C HIS A 4 32.76 12.47 24.46
N ARG A 5 32.77 12.91 25.71
CA ARG A 5 31.81 12.46 26.72
C ARG A 5 30.41 13.05 26.51
N LEU A 6 30.33 14.29 26.05
CA LEU A 6 29.09 14.96 25.72
C LEU A 6 28.45 14.36 24.44
N GLU A 7 29.27 14.07 23.43
CA GLU A 7 28.81 13.38 22.22
C GLU A 7 28.29 11.97 22.51
N GLN A 8 28.99 11.21 23.37
CA GLN A 8 28.49 9.89 23.79
C GLN A 8 27.21 9.98 24.61
N GLN A 9 27.06 10.99 25.46
CA GLN A 9 25.81 11.21 26.20
C GLN A 9 24.66 11.64 25.24
N PHE A 10 24.94 12.47 24.24
CA PHE A 10 23.97 12.91 23.25
C PHE A 10 23.52 11.76 22.33
N VAL A 11 24.47 10.96 21.85
CA VAL A 11 24.19 9.75 21.07
C VAL A 11 23.41 8.72 21.91
N LYS A 12 23.76 8.54 23.17
CA LYS A 12 23.01 7.65 24.09
C LYS A 12 21.58 8.16 24.34
N ALA A 13 21.41 9.48 24.52
CA ALA A 13 20.10 10.10 24.66
C ALA A 13 19.27 10.00 23.37
N MET A 14 19.88 10.19 22.19
CA MET A 14 19.22 9.99 20.89
C MET A 14 18.85 8.52 20.64
N ILE A 15 19.71 7.58 20.97
CA ILE A 15 19.43 6.14 20.88
C ILE A 15 18.31 5.76 21.85
N MET A 16 18.32 6.25 23.08
CA MET A 16 17.23 6.04 24.04
C MET A 16 15.91 6.67 23.57
N ALA A 17 15.93 7.86 23.01
CA ALA A 17 14.74 8.49 22.43
C ALA A 17 14.22 7.75 21.18
N ALA A 18 15.10 7.13 20.39
CA ALA A 18 14.74 6.35 19.20
C ALA A 18 14.22 4.93 19.50
N VAL A 19 14.59 4.37 20.66
CA VAL A 19 14.29 2.98 21.05
C VAL A 19 13.13 2.88 22.05
N ASN A 20 12.70 4.00 22.64
CA ASN A 20 11.66 4.04 23.68
C ASN A 20 10.23 3.78 23.21
N VAL A 21 10.01 3.47 21.93
CA VAL A 21 8.69 3.09 21.43
C VAL A 21 8.57 1.57 21.47
N GLY A 22 7.90 1.09 22.52
CA GLY A 22 7.68 -0.34 22.76
C GLY A 22 6.32 -0.84 22.32
N TYR A 23 5.71 -1.67 23.14
CA TYR A 23 4.42 -2.30 22.93
C TYR A 23 3.37 -1.31 22.40
N ARG A 24 2.78 -1.59 21.24
CA ARG A 24 1.72 -0.79 20.59
C ARG A 24 2.08 0.67 20.27
N GLY A 25 3.36 1.02 20.26
CA GLY A 25 3.81 2.37 19.98
C GLY A 25 3.74 3.32 21.18
N TYR A 26 3.63 2.78 22.39
CA TYR A 26 3.76 3.54 23.62
C TYR A 26 5.21 3.80 23.95
N PHE A 27 5.44 4.89 24.67
CA PHE A 27 6.75 5.21 25.18
C PHE A 27 7.07 4.28 26.37
N TYR A 28 8.17 3.53 26.31
CA TYR A 28 8.62 2.67 27.39
C TYR A 28 9.70 3.37 28.18
N ASP A 29 9.50 3.50 29.48
CA ASP A 29 10.45 4.02 30.41
C ASP A 29 11.29 2.85 31.01
N PHE A 30 12.55 2.80 30.64
CA PHE A 30 13.47 1.74 31.07
C PHE A 30 13.85 1.82 32.56
N GLU A 31 13.72 3.01 33.20
CA GLU A 31 14.07 3.18 34.62
C GLU A 31 12.95 2.66 35.51
N THR A 32 11.70 2.89 35.11
CA THR A 32 10.52 2.49 35.90
C THR A 32 9.87 1.20 35.40
N GLY A 33 10.18 0.71 34.19
CA GLY A 33 9.54 -0.45 33.58
C GLY A 33 8.12 -0.19 33.11
N LEU A 34 7.69 1.07 33.04
CA LEU A 34 6.31 1.46 32.72
C LEU A 34 6.16 1.92 31.27
N TYR A 35 4.96 1.78 30.74
CA TYR A 35 4.58 2.42 29.49
C TYR A 35 3.81 3.72 29.73
N TYR A 36 4.27 4.82 29.10
CA TYR A 36 3.58 6.09 29.14
C TYR A 36 2.59 6.23 27.99
N LEU A 37 1.30 6.38 28.30
CA LEU A 37 0.19 6.50 27.35
C LEU A 37 -0.36 7.94 27.30
N ARG A 38 0.51 8.93 27.46
CA ARG A 38 0.23 10.37 27.44
C ARG A 38 -0.50 10.90 28.68
N SER A 39 -1.59 10.28 29.13
CA SER A 39 -2.32 10.69 30.32
C SER A 39 -2.02 9.82 31.54
N ARG A 40 -1.69 8.55 31.29
CA ARG A 40 -1.47 7.55 32.37
C ARG A 40 -0.23 6.70 32.12
N TYR A 41 0.27 6.10 33.18
CA TYR A 41 1.32 5.09 33.14
C TYR A 41 0.71 3.69 33.29
N TYR A 42 1.08 2.81 32.39
CA TYR A 42 0.66 1.41 32.37
C TYR A 42 1.81 0.52 32.84
N ASP A 43 1.53 -0.32 33.80
CA ASP A 43 2.46 -1.32 34.31
C ASP A 43 2.18 -2.67 33.63
N PRO A 44 3.14 -3.18 32.81
CA PRO A 44 2.95 -4.45 32.11
C PRO A 44 3.04 -5.68 33.04
N GLU A 45 3.65 -5.57 34.21
CA GLU A 45 3.78 -6.68 35.17
C GLU A 45 2.45 -6.98 35.83
N ILE A 46 1.70 -5.94 36.22
CA ILE A 46 0.38 -6.11 36.84
C ILE A 46 -0.78 -5.96 35.85
N GLY A 47 -0.49 -5.57 34.60
CA GLY A 47 -1.49 -5.44 33.55
C GLY A 47 -2.50 -4.29 33.71
N ARG A 48 -2.13 -3.22 34.42
CA ARG A 48 -3.03 -2.11 34.80
C ARG A 48 -2.34 -0.75 34.69
N PHE A 49 -3.15 0.32 34.69
CA PHE A 49 -2.64 1.66 34.96
C PHE A 49 -2.30 1.81 36.44
N ILE A 50 -1.22 2.55 36.73
CA ILE A 50 -0.84 2.92 38.11
C ILE A 50 -1.54 4.19 38.59
N ASN A 51 -2.12 4.97 37.66
CA ASN A 51 -2.90 6.17 37.94
C ASN A 51 -4.36 5.91 37.57
N ALA A 52 -5.29 6.43 38.38
CA ALA A 52 -6.72 6.40 38.07
C ALA A 52 -7.02 7.20 36.79
N ASP A 53 -8.05 6.80 36.07
CA ASP A 53 -8.62 7.60 34.97
C ASP A 53 -9.35 8.81 35.49
N ASP A 54 -9.68 9.75 34.59
CA ASP A 54 -10.59 10.83 34.89
C ASP A 54 -11.98 10.26 35.21
N THR A 55 -12.62 10.78 36.26
CA THR A 55 -13.94 10.36 36.71
C THR A 55 -15.03 10.64 35.68
N ASP A 56 -14.79 11.55 34.70
CA ASP A 56 -15.71 11.82 33.59
C ASP A 56 -15.90 10.61 32.68
N TYR A 57 -14.95 9.65 32.68
CA TYR A 57 -15.03 8.40 31.92
C TYR A 57 -15.62 7.21 32.72
N LEU A 58 -16.03 7.43 33.97
CA LEU A 58 -16.59 6.38 34.79
C LEU A 58 -17.94 5.90 34.23
N GLY A 59 -18.03 4.62 33.86
CA GLY A 59 -19.26 4.05 33.32
C GLY A 59 -19.59 4.46 31.88
N TYR A 60 -18.68 5.05 31.14
CA TYR A 60 -18.89 5.63 29.80
C TYR A 60 -19.55 4.67 28.78
N ASP A 61 -19.35 3.37 28.90
CA ASP A 61 -19.87 2.37 27.98
C ASP A 61 -20.72 1.26 28.61
N ASP A 62 -21.31 1.55 29.78
CA ASP A 62 -22.24 0.69 30.52
C ASP A 62 -21.73 -0.74 30.80
N THR A 63 -20.39 -0.96 30.70
CA THR A 63 -19.80 -2.25 31.08
C THR A 63 -19.42 -2.26 32.58
N PRO A 64 -19.47 -3.39 33.28
CA PRO A 64 -18.98 -3.48 34.65
C PRO A 64 -17.53 -3.08 34.84
N LEU A 65 -16.71 -3.24 33.81
CA LEU A 65 -15.27 -2.90 33.82
C LEU A 65 -15.02 -1.42 33.55
N SER A 66 -15.96 -0.68 32.96
CA SER A 66 -15.86 0.76 32.75
C SER A 66 -15.93 1.57 34.06
N THR A 67 -16.30 0.94 35.14
CA THR A 67 -16.26 1.53 36.52
C THR A 67 -14.90 1.36 37.18
N ASN A 68 -13.98 0.60 36.57
CA ASN A 68 -12.62 0.39 37.06
C ASN A 68 -11.63 1.38 36.43
N LEU A 69 -11.36 2.48 37.12
CA LEU A 69 -10.47 3.56 36.65
C LEU A 69 -9.03 3.14 36.38
N PHE A 70 -8.61 1.96 36.79
CA PHE A 70 -7.26 1.43 36.60
C PHE A 70 -7.18 0.35 35.50
N ALA A 71 -8.33 -0.06 34.94
CA ALA A 71 -8.36 -1.11 33.93
C ALA A 71 -7.75 -0.64 32.59
N TYR A 72 -6.78 -1.38 32.07
CA TYR A 72 -6.26 -1.19 30.72
C TYR A 72 -7.09 -2.00 29.72
N CYS A 73 -7.72 -1.30 28.78
CA CYS A 73 -8.52 -1.93 27.72
C CYS A 73 -9.59 -2.92 28.23
N GLU A 74 -10.19 -2.67 29.40
CA GLU A 74 -11.12 -3.60 30.07
C GLU A 74 -10.57 -5.03 30.18
N ASN A 75 -9.31 -5.16 30.56
CA ASN A 75 -8.58 -6.43 30.64
C ASN A 75 -8.57 -7.25 29.34
N ASN A 76 -8.89 -6.63 28.18
CA ASN A 76 -8.82 -7.26 26.87
C ASN A 76 -7.91 -6.49 25.91
N PRO A 77 -6.59 -6.49 26.14
CA PRO A 77 -5.61 -5.78 25.32
C PRO A 77 -5.43 -6.39 23.93
N VAL A 78 -5.95 -7.59 23.68
CA VAL A 78 -5.94 -8.22 22.35
C VAL A 78 -6.91 -7.54 21.41
N LYS A 79 -8.11 -7.20 21.91
CA LYS A 79 -9.22 -6.64 21.14
C LYS A 79 -9.18 -5.12 21.06
N TYR A 80 -8.69 -4.46 22.11
CA TYR A 80 -8.71 -3.01 22.25
C TYR A 80 -7.27 -2.43 22.36
N LYS A 81 -7.18 -1.13 22.10
CA LYS A 81 -6.01 -0.30 22.37
C LYS A 81 -6.47 1.01 22.99
N ASP A 82 -5.75 1.50 23.96
CA ASP A 82 -5.91 2.86 24.49
C ASP A 82 -4.76 3.74 23.95
N GLU A 83 -5.05 4.63 23.00
CA GLU A 83 -4.01 5.45 22.36
C GLU A 83 -3.56 6.64 23.20
N LYS A 84 -4.40 7.09 24.10
CA LYS A 84 -4.20 8.33 24.85
C LYS A 84 -4.25 8.14 26.36
N GLY A 85 -4.53 6.94 26.83
CA GLY A 85 -4.67 6.62 28.23
C GLY A 85 -6.03 7.02 28.83
N TYR A 86 -7.10 7.20 28.02
CA TYR A 86 -8.44 7.55 28.48
C TYR A 86 -9.51 6.56 28.01
N VAL A 87 -9.52 6.22 26.72
CA VAL A 87 -10.59 5.43 26.12
C VAL A 87 -10.04 4.29 25.26
N LYS A 88 -10.54 3.09 25.52
CA LYS A 88 -10.27 1.94 24.66
C LYS A 88 -10.83 2.13 23.26
N THR A 89 -10.04 1.82 22.25
CA THR A 89 -10.45 1.83 20.85
C THR A 89 -10.33 0.44 20.26
N PRO A 90 -11.36 -0.09 19.58
CA PRO A 90 -11.27 -1.39 18.93
C PRO A 90 -10.13 -1.43 17.91
N LEU A 91 -9.26 -2.43 17.97
CA LEU A 91 -8.13 -2.56 17.05
C LEU A 91 -8.56 -2.68 15.58
N TRP A 92 -9.70 -3.31 15.31
CA TRP A 92 -10.24 -3.40 13.96
C TRP A 92 -10.58 -2.02 13.39
N PHE A 93 -11.05 -1.09 14.21
CA PHE A 93 -11.36 0.28 13.81
C PHE A 93 -10.07 1.07 13.50
N LEU A 94 -9.06 1.00 14.40
CA LEU A 94 -7.75 1.60 14.17
C LEU A 94 -7.08 1.06 12.92
N ARG A 95 -7.19 -0.27 12.70
CA ARG A 95 -6.70 -0.93 11.49
C ARG A 95 -7.38 -0.35 10.24
N LYS A 96 -8.70 -0.26 10.22
CA LYS A 96 -9.45 0.32 9.09
C LYS A 96 -9.08 1.77 8.83
N GLN A 97 -8.93 2.59 9.88
CA GLN A 97 -8.48 3.97 9.73
C GLN A 97 -7.06 4.06 9.15
N ALA A 98 -6.15 3.21 9.62
CA ALA A 98 -4.79 3.16 9.09
C ALA A 98 -4.77 2.73 7.61
N GLN A 99 -5.52 1.70 7.24
CA GLN A 99 -5.67 1.25 5.85
C GLN A 99 -6.27 2.35 4.98
N LYS A 100 -7.32 3.04 5.46
CA LYS A 100 -7.93 4.17 4.75
C LYS A 100 -6.92 5.28 4.47
N LYS A 101 -6.06 5.65 5.42
CA LYS A 101 -5.00 6.64 5.21
C LYS A 101 -4.02 6.24 4.11
N VAL A 102 -3.70 4.95 3.99
CA VAL A 102 -2.84 4.44 2.89
C VAL A 102 -3.57 4.58 1.55
N ILE A 103 -4.85 4.20 1.48
CA ILE A 103 -5.66 4.33 0.27
C ILE A 103 -5.78 5.81 -0.15
N ASP A 104 -6.06 6.70 0.80
CA ASP A 104 -6.20 8.14 0.56
C ASP A 104 -4.88 8.80 0.10
N ALA A 105 -3.73 8.19 0.42
CA ALA A 105 -2.42 8.65 -0.03
C ALA A 105 -2.09 8.25 -1.48
N MET A 106 -2.92 7.43 -2.12
CA MET A 106 -2.73 7.04 -3.52
C MET A 106 -3.11 8.19 -4.46
N LYS A 107 -2.34 8.35 -5.53
CA LYS A 107 -2.46 9.50 -6.45
C LYS A 107 -3.67 9.44 -7.37
N ASP A 108 -4.08 8.25 -7.76
CA ASP A 108 -5.22 8.06 -8.65
C ASP A 108 -6.17 6.96 -8.15
N ASP A 109 -7.37 6.91 -8.70
CA ASP A 109 -8.41 5.98 -8.26
C ASP A 109 -8.07 4.52 -8.62
N TYR A 110 -7.25 4.30 -9.63
CA TYR A 110 -6.77 2.96 -9.99
C TYR A 110 -5.81 2.43 -8.93
N ALA A 111 -4.90 3.28 -8.43
CA ALA A 111 -4.04 2.95 -7.31
C ALA A 111 -4.83 2.66 -6.03
N LYS A 112 -5.87 3.47 -5.75
CA LYS A 112 -6.75 3.24 -4.59
C LYS A 112 -7.40 1.86 -4.66
N VAL A 113 -7.98 1.51 -5.81
CA VAL A 113 -8.62 0.19 -6.00
C VAL A 113 -7.62 -0.96 -5.88
N ILE A 114 -6.41 -0.82 -6.41
CA ILE A 114 -5.36 -1.84 -6.27
C ILE A 114 -5.01 -2.07 -4.79
N VAL A 115 -4.80 -0.99 -4.03
CA VAL A 115 -4.46 -1.06 -2.60
C VAL A 115 -5.65 -1.53 -1.76
N GLU A 116 -6.88 -1.11 -2.09
CA GLU A 116 -8.10 -1.58 -1.42
C GLU A 116 -8.29 -3.08 -1.61
N GLN A 117 -8.12 -3.57 -2.84
CA GLN A 117 -8.15 -5.01 -3.13
C GLN A 117 -7.07 -5.77 -2.34
N TRP A 118 -5.88 -5.20 -2.21
CA TRP A 118 -4.81 -5.78 -1.40
C TRP A 118 -5.18 -5.89 0.08
N PHE A 119 -5.82 -4.87 0.65
CA PHE A 119 -6.27 -4.90 2.05
C PHE A 119 -7.49 -5.80 2.30
N CYS A 120 -8.44 -5.83 1.38
CA CYS A 120 -9.78 -6.38 1.60
C CYS A 120 -10.10 -7.61 0.74
N GLY A 121 -9.33 -7.86 -0.32
CA GLY A 121 -9.61 -8.89 -1.31
C GLY A 121 -9.27 -10.32 -0.89
N GLY A 122 -8.57 -10.50 0.24
CA GLY A 122 -8.24 -11.83 0.78
C GLY A 122 -7.37 -12.68 -0.16
N GLY A 123 -6.47 -12.06 -0.95
CA GLY A 123 -5.60 -12.77 -1.89
C GLY A 123 -6.28 -13.27 -3.17
N LYS A 124 -7.57 -12.99 -3.37
CA LYS A 124 -8.31 -13.43 -4.56
C LYS A 124 -7.85 -12.70 -5.80
N LYS A 125 -7.73 -13.43 -6.91
CA LYS A 125 -7.42 -12.87 -8.22
C LYS A 125 -8.39 -11.75 -8.58
N TYR A 126 -7.87 -10.61 -9.02
CA TYR A 126 -8.64 -9.46 -9.45
C TYR A 126 -8.64 -9.35 -10.98
N GLU A 127 -9.81 -9.47 -11.60
CA GLU A 127 -9.99 -9.39 -13.05
C GLU A 127 -10.72 -8.10 -13.41
N THR A 128 -10.04 -7.18 -14.10
CA THR A 128 -10.56 -5.83 -14.38
C THR A 128 -11.71 -5.84 -15.38
N ALA A 129 -11.83 -6.85 -16.22
CA ALA A 129 -12.95 -7.02 -17.15
C ALA A 129 -14.33 -7.11 -16.46
N ARG A 130 -14.35 -7.42 -15.16
CA ARG A 130 -15.57 -7.54 -14.34
C ARG A 130 -15.86 -6.29 -13.50
N THR A 131 -15.11 -5.20 -13.70
CA THR A 131 -15.23 -3.98 -12.90
C THR A 131 -15.88 -2.87 -13.70
N ARG A 132 -16.41 -1.85 -12.99
CA ARG A 132 -16.99 -0.66 -13.62
C ARG A 132 -15.95 0.39 -14.05
N MET A 133 -14.67 0.19 -13.68
CA MET A 133 -13.62 1.13 -14.04
C MET A 133 -13.13 0.92 -15.46
N ASP A 134 -12.86 2.00 -16.17
CA ASP A 134 -12.31 1.94 -17.53
C ASP A 134 -10.79 1.72 -17.53
N TRP A 135 -10.40 0.51 -17.17
CA TRP A 135 -9.00 0.08 -17.20
C TRP A 135 -8.39 0.14 -18.60
N SER A 136 -9.20 -0.08 -19.63
CA SER A 136 -8.75 0.00 -21.01
C SER A 136 -8.25 1.40 -21.36
N SER A 137 -9.06 2.43 -21.09
CA SER A 137 -8.68 3.83 -21.30
C SER A 137 -7.47 4.23 -20.43
N TYR A 138 -7.43 3.79 -19.16
CA TYR A 138 -6.31 4.05 -18.28
C TYR A 138 -5.00 3.49 -18.86
N MET A 139 -4.96 2.21 -19.17
CA MET A 139 -3.78 1.54 -19.70
C MET A 139 -3.31 2.13 -21.03
N THR A 140 -4.23 2.46 -21.94
CA THR A 140 -3.88 3.00 -23.26
C THR A 140 -3.29 4.41 -23.22
N LYS A 141 -3.42 5.15 -22.13
CA LYS A 141 -2.72 6.44 -21.91
C LYS A 141 -1.25 6.25 -21.55
N ASN A 142 -0.84 5.06 -21.13
CA ASN A 142 0.55 4.81 -20.73
C ASN A 142 1.48 4.82 -21.93
N LYS A 143 2.53 5.65 -21.88
CA LYS A 143 3.50 5.83 -22.97
C LYS A 143 4.28 4.55 -23.30
N LYS A 144 4.60 3.74 -22.29
CA LYS A 144 5.36 2.50 -22.47
C LYS A 144 4.52 1.42 -23.17
N LEU A 145 3.23 1.30 -22.78
CA LEU A 145 2.29 0.45 -23.50
C LEU A 145 2.16 0.92 -24.97
N LYS A 146 1.94 2.22 -25.20
CA LYS A 146 1.86 2.77 -26.55
C LYS A 146 3.08 2.44 -27.38
N ASN A 147 4.28 2.69 -26.86
CA ASN A 147 5.53 2.43 -27.57
C ASN A 147 5.71 0.94 -27.87
N LYS A 148 5.35 0.07 -26.93
CA LYS A 148 5.43 -1.39 -27.11
C LYS A 148 4.51 -1.87 -28.25
N ILE A 149 3.25 -1.42 -28.27
CA ILE A 149 2.26 -1.76 -29.32
C ILE A 149 2.69 -1.22 -30.68
N ILE A 150 3.15 0.03 -30.74
CA ILE A 150 3.67 0.61 -32.02
C ILE A 150 4.91 -0.17 -32.49
N GLY A 151 5.77 -0.59 -31.58
CA GLY A 151 6.92 -1.44 -31.91
C GLY A 151 6.53 -2.77 -32.53
N TYR A 152 5.50 -3.43 -32.01
CA TYR A 152 4.97 -4.67 -32.64
C TYR A 152 4.38 -4.41 -34.02
N ALA A 153 3.59 -3.34 -34.14
CA ALA A 153 3.01 -2.97 -35.43
C ALA A 153 4.08 -2.64 -36.48
N SER A 154 5.08 -1.85 -36.12
CA SER A 154 6.20 -1.52 -37.00
C SER A 154 7.01 -2.76 -37.43
N SER A 155 7.26 -3.68 -36.51
CA SER A 155 7.94 -4.94 -36.81
C SER A 155 7.14 -5.83 -37.75
N ALA A 156 5.81 -5.88 -37.59
CA ALA A 156 4.93 -6.61 -38.49
C ALA A 156 4.94 -6.02 -39.91
N LEU A 157 4.86 -4.68 -40.04
CA LEU A 157 4.91 -3.99 -41.32
C LEU A 157 6.26 -4.22 -42.05
N LYS A 158 7.39 -4.18 -41.33
CA LYS A 158 8.72 -4.55 -41.89
C LYS A 158 8.71 -5.95 -42.47
N SER A 159 7.99 -6.87 -41.85
CA SER A 159 7.80 -8.24 -42.30
C SER A 159 6.64 -8.41 -43.31
N LYS A 160 6.12 -7.30 -43.87
CA LYS A 160 4.97 -7.27 -44.82
C LYS A 160 3.68 -7.91 -44.25
N LYS A 161 3.50 -7.88 -42.91
CA LYS A 161 2.31 -8.39 -42.22
C LYS A 161 1.43 -7.22 -41.79
N THR A 162 0.12 -7.42 -41.80
CA THR A 162 -0.88 -6.45 -41.37
C THR A 162 -1.50 -6.79 -40.01
N SER A 163 -0.92 -7.75 -39.31
CA SER A 163 -1.32 -8.14 -37.96
C SER A 163 -0.14 -8.64 -37.16
N PHE A 164 -0.28 -8.63 -35.84
CA PHE A 164 0.67 -9.25 -34.90
C PHE A 164 -0.07 -9.97 -33.77
N SER A 165 0.58 -10.96 -33.19
CA SER A 165 0.18 -11.61 -31.95
C SER A 165 1.44 -11.87 -31.14
N LYS A 166 1.44 -11.43 -29.90
CA LYS A 166 2.54 -11.61 -28.94
C LYS A 166 1.98 -12.19 -27.66
N LYS A 167 2.60 -13.27 -27.20
CA LYS A 167 2.24 -13.97 -25.96
C LYS A 167 3.43 -14.02 -25.02
N LYS A 168 3.16 -13.94 -23.72
CA LYS A 168 4.17 -14.03 -22.67
C LYS A 168 5.35 -13.07 -22.85
N ASP A 169 5.10 -11.83 -23.23
CA ASP A 169 6.12 -10.79 -23.27
C ASP A 169 6.16 -10.02 -21.94
N SER A 170 7.11 -9.11 -21.79
CA SER A 170 7.26 -8.24 -20.65
C SER A 170 6.80 -6.83 -20.99
N LEU A 171 6.18 -6.14 -20.04
CA LEU A 171 5.83 -4.73 -20.13
C LEU A 171 6.01 -4.09 -18.76
N THR A 172 6.87 -3.08 -18.67
CA THR A 172 6.99 -2.23 -17.47
C THR A 172 6.18 -0.97 -17.67
N LEU A 173 5.32 -0.62 -16.72
CA LEU A 173 4.40 0.53 -16.81
C LEU A 173 4.94 1.74 -16.05
N SER A 174 5.61 1.53 -14.92
CA SER A 174 6.14 2.59 -14.07
C SER A 174 7.28 3.35 -14.73
N ASP A 175 7.29 4.67 -14.58
CA ASP A 175 8.36 5.55 -15.06
C ASP A 175 9.49 5.76 -14.04
N SER A 176 9.58 4.92 -13.02
CA SER A 176 10.66 4.91 -12.02
C SER A 176 10.96 6.27 -11.38
N GLY A 177 10.08 6.78 -10.60
CA GLY A 177 10.29 7.98 -9.82
C GLY A 177 9.11 8.15 -8.90
N HIS A 178 9.12 7.42 -7.81
CA HIS A 178 8.07 7.50 -6.80
C HIS A 178 8.17 8.85 -6.09
N GLY A 179 7.90 9.96 -6.75
CA GLY A 179 7.92 11.30 -6.17
C GLY A 179 6.97 11.48 -4.98
N GLY A 180 6.91 10.49 -4.11
CA GLY A 180 6.11 10.45 -2.90
C GLY A 180 4.64 10.08 -3.08
N TYR A 181 4.22 9.75 -4.31
CA TYR A 181 2.83 9.40 -4.61
C TYR A 181 2.79 8.19 -5.56
N PHE A 182 1.98 7.19 -5.22
CA PHE A 182 1.82 5.97 -6.02
C PHE A 182 0.62 6.10 -6.95
N THR A 183 0.86 5.89 -8.23
CA THR A 183 -0.18 5.73 -9.27
C THR A 183 -0.51 4.26 -9.46
N GLY A 184 -1.61 3.96 -10.16
CA GLY A 184 -1.90 2.59 -10.57
C GLY A 184 -0.79 1.97 -11.42
N TYR A 185 -0.11 2.76 -12.25
CA TYR A 185 1.05 2.28 -13.02
C TYR A 185 2.25 1.90 -12.13
N ASP A 186 2.48 2.64 -11.04
CA ASP A 186 3.55 2.32 -10.11
C ASP A 186 3.24 1.02 -9.36
N LEU A 187 2.01 0.83 -8.92
CA LEU A 187 1.59 -0.36 -8.20
C LEU A 187 1.55 -1.61 -9.08
N LEU A 188 1.14 -1.46 -10.35
CA LEU A 188 1.22 -2.53 -11.35
C LEU A 188 2.67 -2.76 -11.81
N ASN A 189 3.49 -1.70 -11.86
CA ASN A 189 4.89 -1.66 -12.24
C ASN A 189 5.21 -2.44 -13.52
N GLY A 190 5.27 -3.79 -13.48
CA GLY A 190 5.61 -4.64 -14.61
C GLY A 190 4.83 -5.93 -14.64
N SER A 191 4.57 -6.44 -15.86
CA SER A 191 3.92 -7.72 -16.03
C SER A 191 4.77 -8.86 -15.45
N ASP A 192 4.13 -9.80 -14.76
CA ASP A 192 4.80 -10.95 -14.18
C ASP A 192 4.63 -12.18 -15.10
N TYR A 193 5.75 -12.70 -15.55
CA TYR A 193 5.83 -13.82 -16.48
C TYR A 193 5.25 -15.12 -15.90
N ASN A 194 5.37 -15.32 -14.58
CA ASN A 194 4.85 -16.51 -13.88
C ASN A 194 3.32 -16.56 -13.90
N TYR A 195 2.68 -15.38 -14.02
CA TYR A 195 1.22 -15.25 -14.06
C TYR A 195 0.66 -14.98 -15.47
N GLY A 196 1.48 -15.15 -16.51
CA GLY A 196 1.07 -15.00 -17.92
C GLY A 196 1.70 -13.82 -18.64
N GLY A 197 2.37 -12.91 -17.92
CA GLY A 197 3.08 -11.79 -18.51
C GLY A 197 2.18 -10.78 -19.22
N PHE A 198 2.71 -10.20 -20.29
CA PHE A 198 2.00 -9.29 -21.18
C PHE A 198 1.68 -9.98 -22.50
N GLU A 199 0.43 -9.92 -22.91
CA GLU A 199 -0.03 -10.42 -24.19
C GLU A 199 -0.68 -9.30 -25.00
N ALA A 200 -0.45 -9.27 -26.30
CA ALA A 200 -1.12 -8.32 -27.18
C ALA A 200 -1.27 -8.87 -28.59
N GLU A 201 -2.40 -8.57 -29.20
CA GLU A 201 -2.66 -8.85 -30.60
C GLU A 201 -3.32 -7.64 -31.27
N GLY A 202 -3.10 -7.48 -32.57
CA GLY A 202 -3.65 -6.34 -33.26
C GLY A 202 -3.61 -6.46 -34.78
N SER A 203 -4.43 -5.64 -35.41
CA SER A 203 -4.50 -5.45 -36.86
C SER A 203 -4.06 -4.04 -37.27
N ILE A 204 -3.41 -3.90 -38.40
CA ILE A 204 -2.79 -2.67 -38.86
C ILE A 204 -3.40 -2.32 -40.23
N ARG A 205 -3.81 -1.07 -40.37
CA ARG A 205 -4.29 -0.55 -41.65
C ARG A 205 -3.64 0.78 -41.99
N LYS A 206 -3.39 1.01 -43.28
CA LYS A 206 -2.91 2.30 -43.77
C LYS A 206 -4.08 3.30 -43.76
N ILE A 207 -3.85 4.50 -43.25
CA ILE A 207 -4.83 5.57 -43.13
C ILE A 207 -4.40 6.86 -43.85
N GLY A 208 -3.22 6.88 -44.43
CA GLY A 208 -2.69 8.04 -45.17
C GLY A 208 -1.29 7.77 -45.71
N ASN A 209 -0.68 8.79 -46.33
CA ASN A 209 0.70 8.68 -46.80
C ASN A 209 1.62 8.54 -45.55
N LYS A 210 2.40 7.43 -45.51
CA LYS A 210 3.26 7.08 -44.36
C LYS A 210 2.55 7.15 -42.99
N LYS A 211 1.23 6.91 -42.93
CA LYS A 211 0.43 6.94 -41.70
C LYS A 211 -0.40 5.68 -41.57
N TYR A 212 -0.31 5.04 -40.44
CA TYR A 212 -0.92 3.76 -40.12
C TYR A 212 -1.73 3.85 -38.82
N ARG A 213 -2.76 3.02 -38.69
CA ARG A 213 -3.55 2.80 -37.49
C ARG A 213 -3.44 1.35 -37.09
N VAL A 214 -3.11 1.11 -35.81
CA VAL A 214 -3.21 -0.20 -35.16
C VAL A 214 -4.44 -0.25 -34.27
N LEU A 215 -5.27 -1.28 -34.46
CA LEU A 215 -6.32 -1.68 -33.52
C LEU A 215 -5.79 -2.89 -32.77
N PHE A 216 -5.89 -2.88 -31.46
CA PHE A 216 -5.28 -3.93 -30.63
C PHE A 216 -6.08 -4.25 -29.39
N THR A 217 -5.90 -5.47 -28.90
CA THR A 217 -6.29 -5.91 -27.56
C THR A 217 -5.06 -6.34 -26.78
N PHE A 218 -5.14 -6.32 -25.47
CA PHE A 218 -4.06 -6.73 -24.59
C PHE A 218 -4.56 -7.40 -23.33
N VAL A 219 -3.71 -8.23 -22.73
CA VAL A 219 -3.82 -8.75 -21.37
C VAL A 219 -2.51 -8.49 -20.65
N PHE A 220 -2.61 -7.91 -19.47
CA PHE A 220 -1.48 -7.62 -18.60
C PHE A 220 -1.72 -8.33 -17.27
N ASN A 221 -0.83 -9.21 -16.89
CA ASN A 221 -0.89 -9.95 -15.63
C ASN A 221 0.26 -9.52 -14.73
N ASP A 222 -0.02 -9.22 -13.47
CA ASP A 222 0.98 -8.85 -12.47
C ASP A 222 0.67 -9.49 -11.12
N PHE A 223 1.69 -9.62 -10.28
CA PHE A 223 1.56 -10.02 -8.89
C PHE A 223 1.73 -8.79 -8.01
N VAL A 224 0.66 -8.39 -7.36
CA VAL A 224 0.61 -7.20 -6.51
C VAL A 224 1.10 -7.57 -5.12
N ASN A 225 2.33 -7.15 -4.80
CA ASN A 225 3.02 -7.37 -3.53
C ASN A 225 3.70 -6.09 -3.02
N PRO A 226 2.95 -5.04 -2.66
CA PRO A 226 3.52 -3.73 -2.39
C PRO A 226 4.55 -3.71 -1.26
N ASN A 227 4.36 -4.51 -0.21
CA ASN A 227 5.29 -4.57 0.92
C ASN A 227 6.66 -5.11 0.55
N GLU A 228 6.74 -6.10 -0.33
CA GLU A 228 8.00 -6.63 -0.82
C GLU A 228 8.63 -5.68 -1.82
N ARG A 229 7.86 -5.22 -2.80
CA ARG A 229 8.28 -4.35 -3.89
C ARG A 229 8.82 -3.01 -3.41
N TYR A 230 8.17 -2.39 -2.41
CA TYR A 230 8.52 -1.08 -1.88
C TYR A 230 9.11 -1.10 -0.46
N ARG A 231 9.64 -2.25 -0.02
CA ARG A 231 10.19 -2.38 1.35
C ARG A 231 11.33 -1.41 1.68
N SER A 232 12.07 -0.92 0.68
CA SER A 232 13.12 0.10 0.85
C SER A 232 12.61 1.53 0.67
N ASP A 233 11.41 1.74 0.12
CA ASP A 233 10.85 3.06 -0.14
C ASP A 233 10.45 3.76 1.16
N ILE A 234 10.99 4.97 1.37
CA ILE A 234 10.78 5.75 2.59
C ILE A 234 9.32 6.19 2.73
N MET A 235 8.68 6.59 1.60
CA MET A 235 7.30 7.05 1.63
C MET A 235 6.35 5.90 1.90
N TRP A 236 6.58 4.72 1.28
CA TRP A 236 5.82 3.51 1.56
C TRP A 236 5.89 3.14 3.04
N LYS A 237 7.10 3.11 3.63
CA LYS A 237 7.28 2.87 5.07
C LYS A 237 6.51 3.86 5.92
N LYS A 238 6.53 5.16 5.56
CA LYS A 238 5.83 6.21 6.31
C LYS A 238 4.32 6.01 6.31
N ILE A 239 3.71 5.75 5.15
CA ILE A 239 2.25 5.55 5.06
C ILE A 239 1.81 4.22 5.68
N MET A 240 2.66 3.19 5.63
CA MET A 240 2.37 1.85 6.18
C MET A 240 2.61 1.72 7.68
N LYS A 241 3.28 2.67 8.32
CA LYS A 241 3.67 2.58 9.74
C LYS A 241 2.55 2.12 10.67
N ASN A 242 1.39 2.75 10.60
CA ASN A 242 0.25 2.42 11.46
C ASN A 242 -0.44 1.12 11.03
N VAL A 243 -0.44 0.80 9.73
CA VAL A 243 -0.98 -0.47 9.22
C VAL A 243 -0.19 -1.64 9.78
N VAL A 244 1.13 -1.55 9.75
CA VAL A 244 2.02 -2.57 10.35
C VAL A 244 1.81 -2.67 11.85
N LEU A 245 1.75 -1.53 12.56
CA LEU A 245 1.51 -1.47 14.00
C LEU A 245 0.24 -2.18 14.43
N TYR A 246 -0.84 -2.06 13.63
CA TYR A 246 -2.14 -2.68 13.94
C TYR A 246 -2.34 -4.04 13.25
N LYS A 247 -1.28 -4.66 12.73
CA LYS A 247 -1.33 -5.95 12.00
C LYS A 247 -2.39 -5.94 10.88
N GLY A 248 -2.44 -4.84 10.15
CA GLY A 248 -3.43 -4.61 9.11
C GLY A 248 -2.89 -4.72 7.68
N GLN A 249 -1.75 -5.42 7.48
CA GLN A 249 -1.17 -5.65 6.16
C GLN A 249 -2.18 -6.36 5.26
N GLY A 250 -2.08 -6.04 3.96
CA GLY A 250 -2.88 -6.72 2.95
C GLY A 250 -2.33 -8.09 2.59
N ILE A 251 -3.07 -8.78 1.77
CA ILE A 251 -2.70 -10.10 1.22
C ILE A 251 -2.42 -9.91 -0.27
N ASP A 252 -1.23 -10.36 -0.69
CA ASP A 252 -0.79 -10.27 -2.07
C ASP A 252 -1.71 -11.06 -2.99
N TYR A 253 -1.88 -10.57 -4.23
CA TYR A 253 -2.82 -11.15 -5.16
C TYR A 253 -2.39 -10.97 -6.63
N VAL A 254 -2.96 -11.78 -7.50
CA VAL A 254 -2.78 -11.66 -8.94
C VAL A 254 -3.81 -10.69 -9.51
N ILE A 255 -3.36 -9.71 -10.30
CA ILE A 255 -4.22 -8.84 -11.10
C ILE A 255 -4.12 -9.20 -12.58
N LYS A 256 -5.28 -9.26 -13.24
CA LYS A 256 -5.38 -9.40 -14.69
C LYS A 256 -6.09 -8.19 -15.27
N VAL A 257 -5.36 -7.35 -15.98
CA VAL A 257 -5.91 -6.17 -16.69
C VAL A 257 -6.09 -6.52 -18.15
N SER A 258 -7.32 -6.43 -18.64
CA SER A 258 -7.65 -6.66 -20.04
C SER A 258 -8.20 -5.39 -20.66
N GLY A 259 -7.87 -5.15 -21.92
CA GLY A 259 -8.35 -3.97 -22.61
C GLY A 259 -7.95 -3.96 -24.08
N GLY A 260 -8.21 -2.84 -24.73
CA GLY A 260 -7.85 -2.63 -26.12
C GLY A 260 -7.93 -1.16 -26.50
N GLY A 261 -7.49 -0.85 -27.69
CA GLY A 261 -7.48 0.53 -28.14
C GLY A 261 -7.01 0.69 -29.59
N LYS A 262 -6.73 1.94 -29.93
CA LYS A 262 -6.19 2.31 -31.23
C LYS A 262 -5.07 3.33 -31.08
N TYR A 263 -4.02 3.18 -31.89
CA TYR A 263 -3.00 4.20 -32.03
C TYR A 263 -2.75 4.51 -33.49
N ASP A 264 -2.55 5.78 -33.80
CA ASP A 264 -2.05 6.23 -35.10
C ASP A 264 -0.56 6.50 -34.96
N PHE A 265 0.22 6.08 -35.96
CA PHE A 265 1.68 6.23 -35.95
C PHE A 265 2.22 6.39 -37.39
N PRO A 266 3.35 7.07 -37.57
CA PRO A 266 4.08 7.15 -38.83
C PRO A 266 4.88 5.86 -39.09
N PHE A 267 5.05 5.49 -40.37
CA PHE A 267 5.90 4.35 -40.76
C PHE A 267 6.43 4.52 -42.19
#